data_85421ca8b2a93b4a015616f3797767d0
#
_entry.id   85421ca8b2a93b4a015616f3797767d0
#
_cell.length_a   1.000
_cell.length_b   1.000
_cell.length_c   1.000
_cell.angle_alpha   90.00
_cell.angle_beta   90.00
_cell.angle_gamma   90.00
#
_symmetry.space_group_name_H-M   'P 1'
#
loop_
_entity.id
_entity.type
_entity.pdbx_description
1 polymer ?
#
loop_
_entity_poly.entity_id
_entity_poly.type
_entity_poly.pdbx_seq_one_letter_code
_entity_poly.pdbx_strand_id
1 'polypeptide(L)' 'MNKKEQLQAIDLMELIEDSVQHHCQENMMSGEAAWVMVRALSIAKLQEFPMEM' A
#
# COMPACT_ATOMS: atom_id res chain seq x y z
N MET A 1 9.82 -14.39 5.63
CA MET A 1 9.43 -14.22 4.21
C MET A 1 10.48 -14.85 3.33
N ASN A 2 10.09 -15.75 2.45
CA ASN A 2 11.05 -16.38 1.56
C ASN A 2 11.33 -15.48 0.34
N LYS A 3 12.28 -15.91 -0.49
CA LYS A 3 12.73 -15.09 -1.60
C LYS A 3 11.61 -14.81 -2.61
N LYS A 4 10.77 -15.79 -2.87
CA LYS A 4 9.65 -15.63 -3.80
C LYS A 4 8.67 -14.57 -3.28
N GLU A 5 8.36 -14.64 -2.01
CA GLU A 5 7.46 -13.68 -1.38
C GLU A 5 8.06 -12.28 -1.36
N GLN A 6 9.38 -12.18 -1.18
CA GLN A 6 10.04 -10.88 -1.21
C GLN A 6 9.92 -10.23 -2.58
N LEU A 7 10.10 -11.02 -3.64
CA LEU A 7 9.97 -10.51 -5.01
C LEU A 7 8.54 -10.08 -5.30
N GLN A 8 7.57 -10.86 -4.83
CA GLN A 8 6.16 -10.50 -4.99
C GLN A 8 5.82 -9.22 -4.23
N ALA A 9 6.40 -9.05 -3.05
CA ALA A 9 6.18 -7.84 -2.27
C ALA A 9 6.75 -6.61 -2.97
N ILE A 10 7.92 -6.75 -3.61
CA ILE A 10 8.53 -5.65 -4.35
C ILE A 10 7.65 -5.25 -5.53
N ASP A 11 7.15 -6.25 -6.28
CA ASP A 11 6.25 -5.98 -7.41
C ASP A 11 5.01 -5.24 -6.94
N LEU A 12 4.40 -5.72 -5.86
CA LEU A 12 3.20 -5.10 -5.33
C LEU A 12 3.47 -3.68 -4.87
N MET A 13 4.61 -3.46 -4.22
CA MET A 13 4.99 -2.12 -3.75
C MET A 13 5.14 -1.16 -4.92
N GLU A 14 5.72 -1.60 -6.02
CA GLU A 14 5.88 -0.75 -7.19
C GLU A 14 4.52 -0.30 -7.73
N LEU A 15 3.56 -1.21 -7.79
CA LEU A 15 2.21 -0.87 -8.22
C LEU A 15 1.56 0.15 -7.29
N ILE A 16 1.74 -0.04 -6.00
CA ILE A 16 1.18 0.86 -5.01
C ILE A 16 1.84 2.23 -5.10
N GLU A 17 3.16 2.26 -5.26
CA GLU A 17 3.88 3.53 -5.39
C GLU A 17 3.44 4.31 -6.62
N ASP A 18 3.27 3.63 -7.75
CA ASP A 18 2.78 4.27 -8.96
C ASP A 18 1.39 4.85 -8.75
N SER A 19 0.51 4.09 -8.12
CA SER A 19 -0.86 4.53 -7.85
C SER A 19 -0.87 5.73 -6.92
N VAL A 20 -0.06 5.69 -5.87
CA VAL A 20 0.03 6.78 -4.91
C VAL A 20 0.54 8.04 -5.59
N GLN A 21 1.58 7.91 -6.40
CA GLN A 21 2.17 9.05 -7.10
C GLN A 21 1.15 9.69 -8.04
N HIS A 22 0.44 8.88 -8.79
CA HIS A 22 -0.58 9.35 -9.72
C HIS A 22 -1.69 10.10 -8.98
N HIS A 23 -2.15 9.51 -7.89
CA HIS A 23 -3.21 10.11 -7.07
C HIS A 23 -2.76 11.45 -6.48
N CYS A 24 -1.53 11.53 -6.02
CA CYS A 24 -0.98 12.77 -5.48
C CYS A 24 -0.96 13.88 -6.53
N GLN A 25 -0.55 13.53 -7.74
CA GLN A 25 -0.48 14.51 -8.83
C GLN A 25 -1.86 15.02 -9.20
N GLU A 26 -2.85 14.12 -9.26
CA GLU A 26 -4.21 14.50 -9.65
C GLU A 26 -4.91 15.33 -8.58
N ASN A 27 -4.57 15.10 -7.32
CA ASN A 27 -5.27 15.75 -6.21
C ASN A 27 -4.42 16.80 -5.50
N MET A 28 -3.25 17.09 -6.03
CA MET A 28 -2.33 18.08 -5.45
C MET A 28 -2.05 17.78 -3.99
N MET A 29 -1.85 16.52 -3.69
CA MET A 29 -1.65 16.01 -2.33
C MET A 29 -0.18 15.69 -2.12
N SER A 30 0.32 15.89 -0.91
CA SER A 30 1.69 15.53 -0.60
C SER A 30 1.83 14.01 -0.52
N GLY A 31 3.03 13.52 -0.85
CA GLY A 31 3.31 12.10 -0.77
C GLY A 31 3.14 11.56 0.65
N GLU A 32 3.58 12.33 1.63
CA GLU A 32 3.46 11.92 3.03
C GLU A 32 2.00 11.75 3.44
N ALA A 33 1.14 12.71 3.06
CA ALA A 33 -0.28 12.62 3.38
C ALA A 33 -0.91 11.39 2.73
N ALA A 34 -0.56 11.11 1.48
CA ALA A 34 -1.08 9.95 0.78
C ALA A 34 -0.67 8.65 1.47
N TRP A 35 0.60 8.56 1.89
CA TRP A 35 1.07 7.34 2.55
C TRP A 35 0.48 7.14 3.92
N VAL A 36 0.18 8.22 4.65
CA VAL A 36 -0.56 8.13 5.90
C VAL A 36 -1.93 7.53 5.67
N MET A 37 -2.60 7.95 4.59
CA MET A 37 -3.90 7.39 4.23
C MET A 37 -3.80 5.92 3.84
N VAL A 38 -2.78 5.55 3.08
CA VAL A 38 -2.56 4.14 2.70
C VAL A 38 -2.37 3.29 3.95
N ARG A 39 -1.61 3.79 4.91
CA ARG A 39 -1.39 3.05 6.17
C ARG A 39 -2.71 2.83 6.89
N ALA A 40 -3.51 3.87 7.05
CA ALA A 40 -4.78 3.78 7.76
C ALA A 40 -5.73 2.81 7.05
N LEU A 41 -5.80 2.90 5.72
CA LEU A 41 -6.66 2.03 4.94
C LEU A 41 -6.17 0.59 4.95
N SER A 42 -4.85 0.40 5.00
CA SER A 42 -4.28 -0.95 5.08
C SER A 42 -4.65 -1.64 6.39
N ILE A 43 -4.60 -0.89 7.48
CA ILE A 43 -4.99 -1.42 8.79
C ILE A 43 -6.46 -1.83 8.77
N ALA A 44 -7.32 -0.94 8.26
CA ALA A 44 -8.75 -1.23 8.15
C ALA A 44 -9.00 -2.45 7.26
N LYS A 45 -8.25 -2.55 6.16
CA LYS A 45 -8.40 -3.65 5.23
C LYS A 45 -8.01 -4.98 5.87
N LEU A 46 -6.93 -4.99 6.64
CA LEU A 46 -6.48 -6.19 7.32
C LEU A 46 -7.51 -6.70 8.33
N GLN A 47 -8.29 -5.81 8.91
CA GLN A 47 -9.33 -6.20 9.85
C GLN A 47 -10.49 -6.92 9.19
N GLU A 48 -10.61 -6.84 7.86
CA GLU A 48 -11.66 -7.53 7.12
C GLU A 48 -11.34 -9.02 6.95
N PHE A 49 -10.10 -9.41 7.11
CA PHE A 49 -9.71 -10.81 6.94
C PHE A 49 -9.89 -11.58 8.25
N PRO A 50 -10.32 -12.85 8.17
CA PRO A 50 -10.44 -13.63 9.37
C PRO A 50 -9.09 -13.88 10.01
N MET A 51 -9.08 -13.90 11.33
CA MET A 51 -7.87 -14.21 12.09
C MET A 51 -7.72 -15.72 12.13
N GLU A 52 -6.87 -16.26 11.30
CA GLU A 52 -6.60 -17.69 11.26
C GLU A 52 -5.25 -17.96 11.89
N MET A 53 -5.21 -18.93 12.73
CA MET A 53 -4.00 -19.34 13.43
C MET A 53 -3.57 -20.72 13.02
#